data_d014ba55029fd3f259a596e4ccfb3f58
#
_entry.id   d014ba55029fd3f259a596e4ccfb3f58
#
_cell.length_a   1.000
_cell.length_b   1.000
_cell.length_c   1.000
_cell.angle_alpha   90.00
_cell.angle_beta   90.00
_cell.angle_gamma   90.00
#
_symmetry.space_group_name_H-M   'P 1'
#
loop_
_entity.id
_entity.type
_entity.pdbx_description
1 polymer ?
#
loop_
_entity_poly.entity_id
_entity_poly.type
_entity_poly.pdbx_seq_one_letter_code
_entity_poly.pdbx_strand_id
1 'polypeptide(L)'
;MGIRLLAALERVELFAGIDQGAGKLKHLSRPEKIFLGDTNLMNALVPSPDAGTVRETFFANQLRAAGYDLKTPDKGDFVVNERHTFEIGGVGKGFAQIKDKAESYVVNDGVELGIGSKIPLWMFGFLY
;
A
#
# COMPACT_ATOMS: atom_id res chain seq x y z
N MET A 1 5.78 21.36 8.39
CA MET A 1 5.28 21.31 7.01
C MET A 1 3.79 21.03 7.04
N GLY A 2 3.00 21.91 6.53
CA GLY A 2 1.57 21.86 6.70
C GLY A 2 0.83 21.26 5.51
N ILE A 3 -0.50 21.25 5.64
CA ILE A 3 -1.50 20.83 4.65
C ILE A 3 -1.26 21.44 3.24
N ARG A 4 -0.64 22.61 3.15
CA ARG A 4 -0.31 23.26 1.86
C ARG A 4 0.71 22.50 1.02
N LEU A 5 1.72 21.89 1.66
CA LEU A 5 2.71 21.08 0.95
C LEU A 5 2.09 19.76 0.46
N LEU A 6 1.26 19.13 1.29
CA LEU A 6 0.51 17.92 0.90
C LEU A 6 -0.38 18.19 -0.32
N ALA A 7 -1.15 19.28 -0.31
CA ALA A 7 -2.00 19.67 -1.43
C ALA A 7 -1.19 20.00 -2.70
N ALA A 8 -0.01 20.57 -2.59
CA ALA A 8 0.87 20.83 -3.72
C ALA A 8 1.46 19.54 -4.31
N LEU A 9 1.84 18.59 -3.46
CA LEU A 9 2.36 17.28 -3.86
C LEU A 9 1.29 16.42 -4.53
N GLU A 10 0.05 16.47 -4.06
CA GLU A 10 -1.08 15.80 -4.74
C GLU A 10 -1.30 16.30 -6.16
N ARG A 11 -1.18 17.61 -6.39
CA ARG A 11 -1.38 18.20 -7.73
C ARG A 11 -0.37 17.76 -8.78
N VAL A 12 0.81 17.34 -8.36
CA VAL A 12 1.85 16.84 -9.25
C VAL A 12 1.96 15.33 -9.27
N GLU A 13 0.94 14.65 -8.72
CA GLU A 13 0.86 13.19 -8.61
C GLU A 13 2.04 12.54 -7.86
N LEU A 14 2.74 13.30 -7.04
CA LEU A 14 3.82 12.80 -6.20
C LEU A 14 3.31 12.07 -4.96
N PHE A 15 2.01 12.15 -4.72
CA PHE A 15 1.35 11.67 -3.51
C PHE A 15 0.12 10.84 -3.84
N ALA A 16 -0.02 9.74 -3.15
CA ALA A 16 -1.22 8.91 -3.20
C ALA A 16 -1.86 8.84 -1.82
N GLY A 17 -3.05 9.39 -1.69
CA GLY A 17 -3.88 9.19 -0.51
C GLY A 17 -4.67 7.90 -0.61
N ILE A 18 -4.64 7.08 0.43
CA ILE A 18 -5.44 5.86 0.54
C ILE A 18 -6.45 6.04 1.66
N ASP A 19 -7.71 5.79 1.35
CA ASP A 19 -8.83 5.97 2.24
C ASP A 19 -9.19 4.71 3.02
N GLN A 20 -9.74 4.88 4.21
CA GLN A 20 -10.24 3.79 5.05
C GLN A 20 -11.58 3.19 4.60
N GLY A 21 -12.22 3.74 3.59
CA GLY A 21 -13.53 3.26 3.17
C GLY A 21 -14.69 3.62 4.12
N ALA A 22 -14.46 4.44 5.13
CA ALA A 22 -15.49 4.89 6.06
C ALA A 22 -16.01 6.27 5.68
N GLY A 23 -17.21 6.31 5.15
CA GLY A 23 -18.11 7.49 5.06
C GLY A 23 -17.54 8.78 4.46
N LYS A 24 -18.27 9.34 3.53
CA LYS A 24 -17.93 10.55 2.74
C LYS A 24 -17.48 11.80 3.55
N LEU A 25 -17.79 11.90 4.83
CA LEU A 25 -17.45 13.07 5.65
C LEU A 25 -16.03 13.06 6.20
N LYS A 26 -15.42 11.90 6.35
CA LYS A 26 -14.01 11.79 6.77
C LYS A 26 -13.03 12.08 5.63
N HIS A 27 -13.46 11.96 4.40
CA HIS A 27 -12.68 12.27 3.20
C HIS A 27 -12.21 13.71 3.10
N LEU A 28 -12.97 14.64 3.62
CA LEU A 28 -12.70 16.06 3.46
C LEU A 28 -11.59 16.57 4.38
N SER A 29 -11.20 15.80 5.39
CA SER A 29 -10.30 16.31 6.42
C SER A 29 -8.89 15.75 6.39
N ARG A 30 -8.67 14.45 6.11
CA ARG A 30 -7.33 13.86 6.12
C ARG A 30 -7.32 12.41 5.63
N PRO A 31 -6.50 12.03 4.63
CA PRO A 31 -6.28 10.63 4.34
C PRO A 31 -5.54 10.00 5.53
N GLU A 32 -5.88 8.77 5.88
CA GLU A 32 -5.28 8.10 7.02
C GLU A 32 -3.86 7.63 6.75
N LYS A 33 -3.63 7.13 5.56
CA LYS A 33 -2.29 6.80 5.06
C LYS A 33 -2.00 7.57 3.78
N ILE A 34 -0.81 8.12 3.68
CA ILE A 34 -0.32 8.85 2.51
C ILE A 34 0.94 8.16 2.04
N PHE A 35 0.97 7.79 0.77
CA PHE A 35 2.12 7.19 0.12
C PHE A 35 2.68 8.13 -0.95
N LEU A 36 4.00 8.18 -1.08
CA LEU A 36 4.62 8.84 -2.21
C LEU A 36 4.28 8.09 -3.50
N GLY A 37 4.09 8.83 -4.59
CA GLY A 37 3.75 8.25 -5.89
C GLY A 37 4.87 7.43 -6.54
N ASP A 38 6.07 7.45 -5.98
CA ASP A 38 7.24 6.74 -6.50
C ASP A 38 8.20 6.40 -5.35
N THR A 39 8.67 5.15 -5.29
CA THR A 39 9.66 4.70 -4.31
C THR A 39 11.04 5.34 -4.51
N ASN A 40 11.41 5.71 -5.73
CA ASN A 40 12.64 6.44 -6.00
C ASN A 40 12.59 7.84 -5.39
N LEU A 41 11.45 8.50 -5.47
CA LEU A 41 11.23 9.78 -4.83
C LEU A 41 11.35 9.67 -3.30
N MET A 42 10.84 8.59 -2.71
CA MET A 42 10.99 8.32 -1.30
C MET A 42 12.47 8.22 -0.90
N ASN A 43 13.27 7.47 -1.65
CA ASN A 43 14.70 7.33 -1.40
C ASN A 43 15.47 8.66 -1.56
N ALA A 44 14.98 9.56 -2.42
CA ALA A 44 15.58 10.88 -2.59
C ALA A 44 15.23 11.86 -1.46
N LEU A 45 14.03 11.75 -0.88
CA LEU A 45 13.53 12.68 0.14
C LEU A 45 13.79 12.22 1.57
N VAL A 46 13.90 10.92 1.81
CA VAL A 46 14.08 10.34 3.13
C VAL A 46 15.43 9.64 3.19
N PRO A 47 16.38 10.07 4.07
CA PRO A 47 17.73 9.51 4.11
C PRO A 47 17.79 8.00 4.40
N SER A 48 16.85 7.48 5.17
CA SER A 48 16.76 6.05 5.52
C SER A 48 15.30 5.65 5.68
N PRO A 49 14.59 5.41 4.58
CA PRO A 49 13.19 5.01 4.67
C PRO A 49 13.06 3.64 5.33
N ASP A 50 12.04 3.50 6.19
CA ASP A 50 11.68 2.22 6.80
C ASP A 50 11.32 1.17 5.73
N ALA A 51 11.86 -0.03 5.86
CA ALA A 51 11.66 -1.10 4.88
C ALA A 51 10.17 -1.48 4.71
N GLY A 52 9.40 -1.46 5.80
CA GLY A 52 7.95 -1.69 5.73
C GLY A 52 7.25 -0.64 4.88
N THR A 53 7.57 0.63 5.12
CA THR A 53 7.01 1.75 4.35
C THR A 53 7.40 1.68 2.86
N VAL A 54 8.62 1.30 2.53
CA VAL A 54 9.06 1.11 1.14
C VAL A 54 8.26 0.02 0.45
N ARG A 55 8.06 -1.12 1.12
CA ARG A 55 7.27 -2.25 0.59
C ARG A 55 5.81 -1.87 0.34
N GLU A 56 5.18 -1.24 1.32
CA GLU A 56 3.79 -0.78 1.19
C GLU A 56 3.65 0.27 0.08
N THR A 57 4.59 1.20 -0.02
CA THR A 57 4.61 2.23 -1.07
C THR A 57 4.75 1.61 -2.46
N PHE A 58 5.66 0.66 -2.62
CA PHE A 58 5.82 -0.07 -3.88
C PHE A 58 4.51 -0.78 -4.27
N PHE A 59 3.94 -1.55 -3.36
CA PHE A 59 2.68 -2.27 -3.60
C PHE A 59 1.54 -1.32 -4.02
N ALA A 60 1.33 -0.25 -3.26
CA ALA A 60 0.29 0.73 -3.54
C ALA A 60 0.48 1.40 -4.91
N ASN A 61 1.72 1.78 -5.25
CA ASN A 61 2.01 2.43 -6.53
C ASN A 61 1.76 1.51 -7.71
N GLN A 62 2.18 0.25 -7.63
CA GLN A 62 1.98 -0.72 -8.71
C GLN A 62 0.49 -0.98 -8.95
N LEU A 63 -0.29 -1.20 -7.90
CA LEU A 63 -1.73 -1.44 -8.03
C LEU A 63 -2.47 -0.23 -8.56
N ARG A 64 -2.15 0.97 -8.10
CA ARG A 64 -2.77 2.20 -8.60
C ARG A 64 -2.42 2.46 -10.06
N ALA A 65 -1.17 2.28 -10.45
CA ALA A 65 -0.74 2.40 -11.84
C ALA A 65 -1.49 1.41 -12.76
N ALA A 66 -1.80 0.23 -12.24
CA ALA A 66 -2.61 -0.77 -12.94
C ALA A 66 -4.13 -0.50 -12.90
N GLY A 67 -4.59 0.55 -12.23
CA GLY A 67 -5.99 0.97 -12.19
C GLY A 67 -6.84 0.30 -11.10
N TYR A 68 -6.23 -0.34 -10.12
CA TYR A 68 -6.96 -0.95 -9.01
C TYR A 68 -7.37 0.07 -7.95
N ASP A 69 -8.53 -0.16 -7.34
CA ASP A 69 -9.01 0.59 -6.18
C ASP A 69 -8.37 0.05 -4.91
N LEU A 70 -7.77 0.93 -4.11
CA LEU A 70 -7.09 0.61 -2.85
C LEU A 70 -7.72 1.36 -1.69
N LYS A 71 -7.99 0.62 -0.60
CA LYS A 71 -8.45 1.18 0.67
C LYS A 71 -7.63 0.59 1.82
N THR A 72 -7.63 1.26 2.96
CA THR A 72 -7.07 0.74 4.21
C THR A 72 -8.15 -0.03 4.96
N PRO A 73 -7.98 -1.33 5.22
CA PRO A 73 -8.95 -2.12 5.96
C PRO A 73 -8.81 -1.93 7.47
N ASP A 74 -9.74 -2.51 8.22
CA ASP A 74 -9.66 -2.63 9.69
C ASP A 74 -8.51 -3.56 10.15
N LYS A 75 -8.20 -4.58 9.35
CA LYS A 75 -7.08 -5.51 9.57
C LYS A 75 -6.36 -5.76 8.25
N GLY A 76 -5.04 -5.77 8.30
CA GLY A 76 -4.18 -5.85 7.13
C GLY A 76 -3.71 -4.48 6.66
N ASP A 77 -2.95 -4.44 5.60
CA ASP A 77 -2.38 -3.19 5.06
C ASP A 77 -3.27 -2.56 3.99
N PHE A 78 -3.81 -3.38 3.09
CA PHE A 78 -4.64 -2.91 1.97
C PHE A 78 -5.81 -3.85 1.70
N VAL A 79 -6.93 -3.27 1.25
CA VAL A 79 -7.99 -4.00 0.56
C VAL A 79 -8.10 -3.48 -0.87
N VAL A 80 -8.11 -4.40 -1.83
CA VAL A 80 -8.13 -4.12 -3.26
C VAL A 80 -9.50 -4.48 -3.82
N ASN A 81 -10.10 -3.53 -4.56
CA ASN A 81 -11.41 -3.66 -5.16
C ASN A 81 -12.49 -4.12 -4.16
N GLU A 82 -12.38 -3.65 -2.90
CA GLU A 82 -13.31 -3.97 -1.79
C GLU A 82 -13.42 -5.48 -1.46
N ARG A 83 -12.52 -6.30 -1.98
CA ARG A 83 -12.63 -7.76 -1.90
C ARG A 83 -11.39 -8.44 -1.34
N HIS A 84 -10.22 -8.13 -1.87
CA HIS A 84 -8.97 -8.83 -1.56
C HIS A 84 -8.17 -8.10 -0.50
N THR A 85 -7.94 -8.73 0.65
CA THR A 85 -7.15 -8.17 1.74
C THR A 85 -5.70 -8.62 1.64
N PHE A 86 -4.78 -7.68 1.72
CA PHE A 86 -3.34 -7.91 1.64
C PHE A 86 -2.63 -7.44 2.91
N GLU A 87 -1.68 -8.25 3.35
CA GLU A 87 -0.71 -7.94 4.40
C GLU A 87 0.69 -8.00 3.79
N ILE A 88 1.45 -6.92 3.90
CA ILE A 88 2.75 -6.79 3.25
C ILE A 88 3.87 -6.88 4.28
N GLY A 89 4.91 -7.63 3.99
CA GLY A 89 6.05 -7.74 4.87
C GLY A 89 7.27 -8.41 4.28
N GLY A 90 8.24 -8.70 5.13
CA GLY A 90 9.45 -9.45 4.77
C GLY A 90 9.22 -10.96 4.72
N VAL A 91 10.31 -11.71 4.62
CA VAL A 91 10.31 -13.18 4.48
C VAL A 91 9.49 -13.88 5.57
N GLY A 92 9.54 -13.39 6.82
CA GLY A 92 8.87 -13.99 7.97
C GLY A 92 7.41 -13.56 8.17
N LYS A 93 6.86 -12.68 7.35
CA LYS A 93 5.48 -12.21 7.51
C LYS A 93 4.48 -13.34 7.28
N GLY A 94 3.52 -13.47 8.18
CA GLY A 94 2.48 -14.49 8.13
C GLY A 94 1.06 -13.92 8.22
N PHE A 95 0.07 -14.79 8.34
CA PHE A 95 -1.36 -14.46 8.29
C PHE A 95 -1.97 -13.97 9.61
N ALA A 96 -1.20 -13.79 10.68
CA ALA A 96 -1.71 -13.55 12.03
C ALA A 96 -2.77 -12.43 12.11
N GLN A 97 -2.58 -11.33 11.37
CA GLN A 97 -3.49 -10.19 11.39
C GLN A 97 -4.73 -10.36 10.51
N ILE A 98 -4.65 -11.18 9.47
CA ILE A 98 -5.69 -11.33 8.44
C ILE A 98 -6.27 -12.75 8.36
N LYS A 99 -5.95 -13.62 9.30
CA LYS A 99 -6.37 -15.04 9.30
C LYS A 99 -7.89 -15.24 9.20
N ASP A 100 -8.66 -14.29 9.71
CA ASP A 100 -10.12 -14.34 9.74
C ASP A 100 -10.77 -13.66 8.52
N LYS A 101 -9.98 -13.14 7.60
CA LYS A 101 -10.47 -12.49 6.39
C LYS A 101 -10.57 -13.50 5.24
N ALA A 102 -11.73 -13.55 4.59
CA ALA A 102 -11.86 -14.26 3.33
C ALA A 102 -11.04 -13.58 2.24
N GLU A 103 -10.53 -14.35 1.30
CA GLU A 103 -9.71 -13.82 0.20
C GLU A 103 -8.56 -12.92 0.68
N SER A 104 -7.81 -13.41 1.65
CA SER A 104 -6.66 -12.74 2.22
C SER A 104 -5.34 -13.34 1.72
N TYR A 105 -4.37 -12.45 1.52
CA TYR A 105 -3.06 -12.78 0.95
C TYR A 105 -1.96 -12.12 1.75
N VAL A 106 -0.83 -12.82 1.91
CA VAL A 106 0.40 -12.23 2.44
C VAL A 106 1.36 -11.99 1.29
N VAL A 107 1.84 -10.76 1.19
CA VAL A 107 2.82 -10.36 0.18
C VAL A 107 4.19 -10.27 0.84
N ASN A 108 5.08 -11.16 0.46
CA ASN A 108 6.40 -11.28 1.05
C ASN A 108 7.50 -10.70 0.14
N ASP A 109 8.25 -9.74 0.68
CA ASP A 109 9.50 -9.29 0.09
C ASP A 109 10.64 -10.26 0.44
N GLY A 110 11.58 -10.45 -0.48
CA GLY A 110 12.74 -11.33 -0.29
C GLY A 110 12.45 -12.80 -0.53
N VAL A 111 11.31 -13.16 -1.11
CA VAL A 111 10.99 -14.53 -1.54
C VAL A 111 10.88 -14.60 -3.06
N GLU A 112 11.34 -15.69 -3.64
CA GLU A 112 11.32 -15.88 -5.10
C GLU A 112 10.04 -16.55 -5.59
N LEU A 113 9.48 -17.48 -4.80
CA LEU A 113 8.33 -18.28 -5.19
C LEU A 113 7.18 -18.11 -4.20
N GLY A 114 5.96 -18.03 -4.74
CA GLY A 114 4.74 -18.02 -3.96
C GLY A 114 4.27 -19.43 -3.60
N ILE A 115 3.62 -19.57 -2.46
CA ILE A 115 3.00 -20.82 -1.99
C ILE A 115 1.62 -20.51 -1.41
N GLY A 116 0.58 -21.10 -1.98
CA GLY A 116 -0.79 -20.86 -1.54
C GLY A 116 -1.18 -19.39 -1.67
N SER A 117 -1.61 -18.79 -0.57
CA SER A 117 -1.98 -17.37 -0.52
C SER A 117 -0.81 -16.44 -0.14
N LYS A 118 0.43 -16.91 -0.23
CA LYS A 118 1.64 -16.09 -0.12
C LYS A 118 2.18 -15.76 -1.50
N ILE A 119 2.30 -14.46 -1.79
CA ILE A 119 2.68 -13.94 -3.10
C ILE A 119 3.97 -13.13 -2.96
N PRO A 120 5.01 -13.38 -3.78
CA PRO A 120 6.20 -12.56 -3.77
C PRO A 120 5.90 -11.10 -4.15
N LEU A 121 6.45 -10.14 -3.41
CA LEU A 121 6.22 -8.71 -3.66
C LEU A 121 6.65 -8.29 -5.07
N TRP A 122 7.74 -8.84 -5.60
CA TRP A 122 8.26 -8.49 -6.91
C TRP A 122 7.27 -8.74 -8.06
N MET A 123 6.34 -9.71 -7.89
CA MET A 123 5.35 -10.02 -8.92
C MET A 123 4.40 -8.85 -9.21
N PHE A 124 4.17 -7.98 -8.24
CA PHE A 124 3.33 -6.80 -8.41
C PHE A 124 3.95 -5.72 -9.31
N GLY A 125 5.24 -5.83 -9.61
CA GLY A 125 5.91 -4.99 -10.62
C GLY A 125 5.52 -5.31 -12.07
N PHE A 126 4.73 -6.36 -12.31
CA PHE A 126 4.34 -6.83 -13.65
C PHE A 126 2.83 -6.74 -13.92
N LEU A 127 2.11 -5.90 -13.19
CA LEU A 127 0.65 -5.78 -13.34
C LEU A 127 0.19 -5.01 -14.59
N TYR A 128 1.08 -4.31 -15.24
CA TYR A 128 0.77 -3.49 -16.42
C TYR A 128 1.91 -3.48 -17.43
#